data_d2f5aa2b7ef8ee4e64abfded891639cb
#
_entry.id   d2f5aa2b7ef8ee4e64abfded891639cb
#
_cell.length_a   1.000
_cell.length_b   1.000
_cell.length_c   1.000
_cell.angle_alpha   90.00
_cell.angle_beta   90.00
_cell.angle_gamma   90.00
#
_symmetry.space_group_name_H-M   'P 1'
#
loop_
_entity.id
_entity.type
_entity.pdbx_description
1 polymer ?
#
loop_
_entity_poly.entity_id
_entity_poly.type
_entity_poly.pdbx_seq_one_letter_code
_entity_poly.pdbx_strand_id
1 'polypeptide(L)'
;SNTHTGSGYNEIRFEDEVGEEEIWVHAQKYLNIVVGNNETHSTGLNRSISVAVSQSETIGQDKTSTVGRNQLESIGGDLDLDIVGHRTTSIGKADHLNVGQEQVTVIGLNSDTTVGGSQRVSVTGSHSLEVNGTSLIKAMSVVVEAMAITLKSGGNFVTINPGGVQIQGTMVLINSGGAALSVPAVTKTALKSVKKPPGHFAIKYPRSSQK
;
A
#
# COMPACT_ATOMS: atom_id res chain seq x y z
N SER A 1 -44.88 -19.21 -1.67
CA SER A 1 -46.02 -18.46 -2.21
C SER A 1 -45.75 -18.03 -3.65
N ASN A 2 -46.72 -18.08 -4.51
CA ASN A 2 -46.59 -17.73 -5.92
C ASN A 2 -46.99 -16.26 -6.16
N THR A 3 -46.38 -15.64 -7.16
CA THR A 3 -46.80 -14.33 -7.64
C THR A 3 -48.19 -14.40 -8.26
N HIS A 4 -49.14 -13.57 -7.86
CA HIS A 4 -50.47 -13.51 -8.46
C HIS A 4 -50.35 -13.06 -9.92
N THR A 5 -50.86 -13.84 -10.86
CA THR A 5 -50.77 -13.61 -12.32
C THR A 5 -49.38 -13.64 -12.95
N GLY A 6 -48.33 -14.12 -12.28
CA GLY A 6 -46.95 -14.20 -12.77
C GLY A 6 -46.28 -15.56 -12.57
N SER A 7 -45.08 -15.74 -13.15
CA SER A 7 -44.27 -16.96 -13.03
C SER A 7 -43.28 -16.95 -11.86
N GLY A 8 -43.32 -15.91 -11.02
CA GLY A 8 -42.40 -15.79 -9.89
C GLY A 8 -42.94 -16.42 -8.60
N TYR A 9 -42.02 -16.71 -7.66
CA TYR A 9 -42.41 -17.27 -6.36
C TYR A 9 -41.39 -16.82 -5.26
N ASN A 10 -41.86 -16.88 -4.01
CA ASN A 10 -41.00 -16.80 -2.85
C ASN A 10 -41.09 -18.12 -2.07
N GLU A 11 -39.95 -18.64 -1.60
CA GLU A 11 -39.88 -19.93 -0.95
C GLU A 11 -38.92 -19.89 0.25
N ILE A 12 -39.32 -20.57 1.31
CA ILE A 12 -38.43 -21.07 2.36
C ILE A 12 -38.67 -22.57 2.45
N ARG A 13 -37.63 -23.35 2.22
CA ARG A 13 -37.69 -24.82 2.25
C ARG A 13 -36.69 -25.34 3.24
N PHE A 14 -37.07 -26.38 3.95
CA PHE A 14 -36.22 -27.15 4.83
C PHE A 14 -36.21 -28.58 4.29
N GLU A 15 -35.01 -29.13 4.13
CA GLU A 15 -34.78 -30.52 3.77
C GLU A 15 -33.95 -31.17 4.89
N ASP A 16 -34.42 -32.26 5.49
CA ASP A 16 -33.81 -32.92 6.63
C ASP A 16 -33.40 -34.36 6.31
N GLU A 17 -33.42 -34.79 5.03
CA GLU A 17 -32.91 -36.12 4.64
C GLU A 17 -31.38 -36.15 4.85
N VAL A 18 -30.93 -37.25 5.49
CA VAL A 18 -29.53 -37.41 5.87
C VAL A 18 -28.60 -37.38 4.67
N GLY A 19 -27.73 -36.39 4.62
CA GLY A 19 -26.78 -36.15 3.53
C GLY A 19 -27.28 -35.17 2.47
N GLU A 20 -28.54 -34.73 2.55
CA GLU A 20 -29.17 -33.76 1.63
C GLU A 20 -29.73 -32.53 2.40
N GLU A 21 -29.36 -32.39 3.67
CA GLU A 21 -29.89 -31.32 4.54
C GLU A 21 -29.65 -29.94 3.94
N GLU A 22 -30.74 -29.18 3.73
CA GLU A 22 -30.70 -27.88 3.12
C GLU A 22 -31.70 -26.89 3.75
N ILE A 23 -31.30 -25.64 3.90
CA ILE A 23 -32.20 -24.51 4.10
C ILE A 23 -32.12 -23.63 2.86
N TRP A 24 -33.21 -23.59 2.09
CA TRP A 24 -33.31 -22.78 0.89
C TRP A 24 -34.19 -21.56 1.13
N VAL A 25 -33.66 -20.37 0.81
CA VAL A 25 -34.41 -19.12 0.86
C VAL A 25 -34.37 -18.47 -0.52
N HIS A 26 -35.52 -18.35 -1.17
CA HIS A 26 -35.67 -17.71 -2.47
C HIS A 26 -36.64 -16.53 -2.38
N ALA A 27 -36.17 -15.36 -2.72
CA ALA A 27 -36.99 -14.16 -2.87
C ALA A 27 -37.00 -13.73 -4.34
N GLN A 28 -38.17 -13.73 -4.96
CA GLN A 28 -38.33 -13.35 -6.37
C GLN A 28 -37.87 -11.92 -6.67
N LYS A 29 -38.00 -11.00 -5.73
CA LYS A 29 -37.67 -9.58 -5.95
C LYS A 29 -36.83 -8.96 -4.85
N TYR A 30 -37.29 -9.00 -3.63
CA TYR A 30 -36.62 -8.37 -2.51
C TYR A 30 -36.51 -9.33 -1.32
N LEU A 31 -35.32 -9.45 -0.76
CA LEU A 31 -35.08 -10.04 0.55
C LEU A 31 -34.55 -8.96 1.47
N ASN A 32 -35.30 -8.57 2.49
CA ASN A 32 -34.89 -7.61 3.50
C ASN A 32 -34.70 -8.35 4.83
N ILE A 33 -33.51 -8.28 5.39
CA ILE A 33 -33.17 -8.80 6.70
C ILE A 33 -32.84 -7.61 7.58
N VAL A 34 -33.61 -7.41 8.65
CA VAL A 34 -33.40 -6.33 9.62
C VAL A 34 -33.17 -6.95 10.98
N VAL A 35 -32.01 -6.71 11.56
CA VAL A 35 -31.64 -7.21 12.88
C VAL A 35 -31.50 -6.02 13.81
N GLY A 36 -32.38 -5.92 14.80
CA GLY A 36 -32.42 -4.79 15.74
C GLY A 36 -31.26 -4.77 16.76
N ASN A 37 -30.50 -5.85 16.86
CA ASN A 37 -29.40 -5.96 17.82
C ASN A 37 -28.17 -6.61 17.19
N ASN A 38 -27.92 -7.91 17.38
CA ASN A 38 -26.71 -8.59 16.90
C ASN A 38 -27.03 -9.62 15.84
N GLU A 39 -26.20 -9.70 14.81
CA GLU A 39 -26.22 -10.73 13.79
C GLU A 39 -24.89 -11.48 13.80
N THR A 40 -24.92 -12.81 13.69
CA THR A 40 -23.72 -13.66 13.64
C THR A 40 -23.88 -14.68 12.52
N HIS A 41 -22.92 -14.73 11.61
CA HIS A 41 -22.79 -15.75 10.58
C HIS A 41 -21.57 -16.62 10.84
N SER A 42 -21.75 -17.95 10.92
CA SER A 42 -20.67 -18.92 11.04
C SER A 42 -20.82 -19.98 9.96
N THR A 43 -19.77 -20.18 9.17
CA THR A 43 -19.75 -21.18 8.09
C THR A 43 -18.60 -22.15 8.33
N GLY A 44 -18.88 -23.44 8.44
CA GLY A 44 -17.89 -24.47 8.76
C GLY A 44 -16.86 -24.72 7.66
N LEU A 45 -17.24 -24.59 6.39
CA LEU A 45 -16.37 -24.85 5.25
C LEU A 45 -16.27 -23.65 4.31
N ASN A 46 -17.23 -23.48 3.42
CA ASN A 46 -17.15 -22.49 2.34
C ASN A 46 -18.31 -21.50 2.40
N ARG A 47 -18.02 -20.24 2.16
CA ARG A 47 -19.02 -19.19 1.93
C ARG A 47 -18.75 -18.52 0.59
N SER A 48 -19.79 -18.41 -0.25
CA SER A 48 -19.75 -17.68 -1.52
C SER A 48 -20.80 -16.56 -1.52
N ILE A 49 -20.41 -15.39 -1.99
CA ILE A 49 -21.31 -14.25 -2.21
C ILE A 49 -21.12 -13.79 -3.64
N SER A 50 -22.20 -13.75 -4.43
CA SER A 50 -22.20 -13.25 -5.79
C SER A 50 -23.21 -12.11 -5.92
N VAL A 51 -22.75 -10.94 -6.36
CA VAL A 51 -23.57 -9.75 -6.57
C VAL A 51 -23.38 -9.27 -8.00
N ALA A 52 -24.46 -9.28 -8.79
CA ALA A 52 -24.36 -9.02 -10.21
C ALA A 52 -24.09 -7.55 -10.56
N VAL A 53 -24.49 -6.60 -9.72
CA VAL A 53 -24.42 -5.17 -10.05
C VAL A 53 -23.60 -4.40 -9.01
N SER A 54 -24.07 -4.29 -7.77
CA SER A 54 -23.39 -3.49 -6.76
C SER A 54 -23.58 -4.05 -5.36
N GLN A 55 -22.54 -3.93 -4.55
CA GLN A 55 -22.56 -4.20 -3.11
C GLN A 55 -22.12 -2.94 -2.37
N SER A 56 -22.87 -2.57 -1.32
CA SER A 56 -22.50 -1.48 -0.41
C SER A 56 -22.41 -2.02 1.01
N GLU A 57 -21.36 -1.61 1.73
CA GLU A 57 -21.15 -1.93 3.14
C GLU A 57 -20.84 -0.63 3.89
N THR A 58 -21.60 -0.34 4.95
CA THR A 58 -21.37 0.82 5.82
C THR A 58 -21.18 0.35 7.26
N ILE A 59 -20.05 0.70 7.86
CA ILE A 59 -19.68 0.32 9.22
C ILE A 59 -19.43 1.59 10.01
N GLY A 60 -20.22 1.80 11.08
CA GLY A 60 -20.19 3.04 11.86
C GLY A 60 -18.94 3.23 12.72
N GLN A 61 -18.21 2.15 13.06
CA GLN A 61 -17.01 2.21 13.89
C GLN A 61 -15.89 1.35 13.32
N ASP A 62 -15.75 0.11 13.73
CA ASP A 62 -14.59 -0.72 13.46
C ASP A 62 -14.89 -1.87 12.50
N LYS A 63 -14.03 -2.08 11.51
CA LYS A 63 -14.01 -3.27 10.67
C LYS A 63 -12.72 -4.05 10.89
N THR A 64 -12.84 -5.33 11.25
CA THR A 64 -11.70 -6.24 11.35
C THR A 64 -11.83 -7.35 10.31
N SER A 65 -10.79 -7.58 9.52
CA SER A 65 -10.69 -8.69 8.58
C SER A 65 -9.42 -9.48 8.84
N THR A 66 -9.53 -10.80 8.98
CA THR A 66 -8.39 -11.70 9.18
C THR A 66 -8.45 -12.83 8.16
N VAL A 67 -7.42 -12.94 7.33
CA VAL A 67 -7.28 -13.99 6.32
C VAL A 67 -6.08 -14.87 6.68
N GLY A 68 -6.31 -16.13 6.96
CA GLY A 68 -5.27 -17.07 7.44
C GLY A 68 -4.26 -17.48 6.38
N ARG A 69 -4.57 -17.34 5.09
CA ARG A 69 -3.68 -17.73 3.98
C ARG A 69 -3.59 -16.64 2.92
N ASN A 70 -4.40 -16.70 1.90
CA ASN A 70 -4.30 -15.82 0.73
C ASN A 70 -5.53 -14.91 0.63
N GLN A 71 -5.31 -13.65 0.32
CA GLN A 71 -6.33 -12.72 -0.13
C GLN A 71 -5.99 -12.32 -1.56
N LEU A 72 -6.95 -12.43 -2.47
CA LEU A 72 -6.86 -11.96 -3.84
C LEU A 72 -7.94 -10.90 -4.04
N GLU A 73 -7.55 -9.73 -4.51
CA GLU A 73 -8.45 -8.64 -4.89
C GLU A 73 -8.15 -8.26 -6.34
N SER A 74 -9.19 -8.19 -7.17
CA SER A 74 -9.09 -7.80 -8.58
C SER A 74 -10.15 -6.76 -8.88
N ILE A 75 -9.72 -5.58 -9.30
CA ILE A 75 -10.58 -4.43 -9.57
C ILE A 75 -10.42 -4.04 -11.03
N GLY A 76 -11.49 -4.09 -11.79
CA GLY A 76 -11.47 -3.77 -13.22
C GLY A 76 -11.55 -2.26 -13.54
N GLY A 77 -11.83 -1.45 -12.54
CA GLY A 77 -11.85 0.01 -12.61
C GLY A 77 -10.93 0.64 -11.58
N ASP A 78 -11.39 1.67 -10.91
CA ASP A 78 -10.61 2.46 -9.96
C ASP A 78 -10.73 1.91 -8.53
N LEU A 79 -9.67 2.07 -7.76
CA LEU A 79 -9.65 1.87 -6.31
C LEU A 79 -9.31 3.20 -5.63
N ASP A 80 -10.27 3.81 -4.98
CA ASP A 80 -10.08 5.00 -4.16
C ASP A 80 -9.98 4.62 -2.68
N LEU A 81 -8.93 5.09 -2.01
CA LEU A 81 -8.70 4.86 -0.59
C LEU A 81 -8.42 6.19 0.12
N ASP A 82 -9.37 6.66 0.92
CA ASP A 82 -9.23 7.84 1.76
C ASP A 82 -9.03 7.43 3.23
N ILE A 83 -7.93 7.88 3.85
CA ILE A 83 -7.58 7.59 5.24
C ILE A 83 -7.22 8.89 5.96
N VAL A 84 -8.12 9.38 6.79
CA VAL A 84 -7.89 10.58 7.62
C VAL A 84 -6.79 10.36 8.66
N GLY A 85 -6.63 9.15 9.15
CA GLY A 85 -5.64 8.80 10.16
C GLY A 85 -4.34 8.22 9.58
N HIS A 86 -3.88 7.12 10.14
CA HIS A 86 -2.63 6.47 9.75
C HIS A 86 -2.88 5.20 8.93
N ARG A 87 -2.10 5.01 7.89
CA ARG A 87 -1.95 3.72 7.22
C ARG A 87 -0.62 3.08 7.60
N THR A 88 -0.65 1.84 8.06
CA THR A 88 0.55 1.04 8.31
C THR A 88 0.51 -0.22 7.46
N THR A 89 1.58 -0.49 6.73
CA THR A 89 1.74 -1.72 5.94
C THR A 89 3.00 -2.43 6.40
N SER A 90 2.90 -3.72 6.72
CA SER A 90 4.05 -4.57 7.08
C SER A 90 4.05 -5.81 6.20
N ILE A 91 5.13 -6.00 5.43
CA ILE A 91 5.28 -7.10 4.47
C ILE A 91 6.52 -7.89 4.86
N GLY A 92 6.32 -9.16 5.24
CA GLY A 92 7.39 -10.02 5.77
C GLY A 92 8.37 -10.54 4.72
N LYS A 93 8.04 -10.48 3.44
CA LYS A 93 8.90 -11.01 2.36
C LYS A 93 9.15 -9.98 1.27
N ALA A 94 8.22 -9.80 0.34
CA ALA A 94 8.41 -8.94 -0.82
C ALA A 94 7.16 -8.11 -1.10
N ASP A 95 7.39 -6.86 -1.51
CA ASP A 95 6.38 -5.96 -2.06
C ASP A 95 6.75 -5.67 -3.52
N HIS A 96 5.81 -5.87 -4.44
CA HIS A 96 5.98 -5.60 -5.86
C HIS A 96 4.91 -4.61 -6.32
N LEU A 97 5.34 -3.43 -6.70
CA LEU A 97 4.48 -2.42 -7.30
C LEU A 97 4.82 -2.28 -8.79
N ASN A 98 3.84 -2.53 -9.66
CA ASN A 98 3.94 -2.29 -11.09
C ASN A 98 2.89 -1.25 -11.51
N VAL A 99 3.35 -0.11 -12.00
CA VAL A 99 2.49 1.00 -12.45
C VAL A 99 2.71 1.21 -13.94
N GLY A 100 1.70 0.97 -14.75
CA GLY A 100 1.80 0.99 -16.21
C GLY A 100 1.98 2.39 -16.82
N GLN A 101 1.61 3.45 -16.11
CA GLN A 101 1.66 4.81 -16.64
C GLN A 101 2.37 5.76 -15.69
N GLU A 102 1.70 6.26 -14.66
CA GLU A 102 2.21 7.30 -13.79
C GLU A 102 2.06 6.93 -12.31
N GLN A 103 3.08 7.22 -11.51
CA GLN A 103 3.02 7.18 -10.06
C GLN A 103 3.39 8.54 -9.50
N VAL A 104 2.47 9.16 -8.75
CA VAL A 104 2.71 10.41 -8.04
C VAL A 104 2.73 10.17 -6.54
N THR A 105 3.75 10.69 -5.86
CA THR A 105 3.86 10.65 -4.40
C THR A 105 4.06 12.06 -3.86
N VAL A 106 3.13 12.54 -3.04
CA VAL A 106 3.21 13.85 -2.39
C VAL A 106 3.27 13.65 -0.88
N ILE A 107 4.32 14.18 -0.24
CA ILE A 107 4.54 14.07 1.21
C ILE A 107 4.70 15.47 1.77
N GLY A 108 3.75 15.87 2.62
CA GLY A 108 3.70 17.24 3.17
C GLY A 108 4.80 17.58 4.17
N LEU A 109 5.43 16.59 4.79
CA LEU A 109 6.46 16.82 5.82
C LEU A 109 7.73 16.00 5.52
N ASN A 110 7.86 14.79 6.03
CA ASN A 110 9.09 14.01 5.98
C ASN A 110 8.91 12.69 5.23
N SER A 111 9.93 12.31 4.47
CA SER A 111 10.04 11.00 3.84
C SER A 111 11.39 10.37 4.19
N ASP A 112 11.37 9.25 4.89
CA ASP A 112 12.56 8.49 5.26
C ASP A 112 12.58 7.15 4.52
N THR A 113 13.67 6.85 3.83
CA THR A 113 13.89 5.56 3.18
C THR A 113 15.16 4.91 3.73
N THR A 114 15.05 3.71 4.30
CA THR A 114 16.18 2.93 4.76
C THR A 114 16.21 1.60 4.01
N VAL A 115 17.33 1.31 3.35
CA VAL A 115 17.56 0.07 2.61
C VAL A 115 18.73 -0.67 3.26
N GLY A 116 18.50 -1.87 3.77
CA GLY A 116 19.54 -2.71 4.41
C GLY A 116 20.49 -3.38 3.43
N GLY A 117 20.12 -3.47 2.16
CA GLY A 117 20.92 -4.00 1.07
C GLY A 117 21.20 -2.95 0.01
N SER A 118 20.94 -3.27 -1.26
CA SER A 118 21.19 -2.38 -2.40
C SER A 118 19.94 -1.64 -2.82
N GLN A 119 20.08 -0.37 -3.19
CA GLN A 119 19.05 0.42 -3.86
C GLN A 119 19.51 0.72 -5.29
N ARG A 120 18.65 0.52 -6.26
CA ARG A 120 18.88 0.84 -7.67
C ARG A 120 17.77 1.73 -8.20
N VAL A 121 18.14 2.81 -8.87
CA VAL A 121 17.23 3.67 -9.63
C VAL A 121 17.68 3.64 -11.09
N SER A 122 16.75 3.34 -12.01
CA SER A 122 17.02 3.36 -13.46
C SER A 122 15.94 4.20 -14.13
N VAL A 123 16.35 5.24 -14.83
CA VAL A 123 15.45 6.19 -15.52
C VAL A 123 15.89 6.30 -16.97
N THR A 124 15.00 5.97 -17.90
CA THR A 124 15.30 6.05 -19.36
C THR A 124 15.24 7.48 -19.87
N GLY A 125 14.41 8.33 -19.25
CA GLY A 125 14.30 9.75 -19.60
C GLY A 125 15.13 10.63 -18.66
N SER A 126 14.54 11.73 -18.20
CA SER A 126 15.19 12.69 -17.31
C SER A 126 14.99 12.32 -15.84
N HIS A 127 16.04 12.49 -15.04
CA HIS A 127 15.97 12.44 -13.59
C HIS A 127 16.37 13.81 -13.02
N SER A 128 15.50 14.40 -12.22
CA SER A 128 15.76 15.70 -11.58
C SER A 128 15.65 15.56 -10.06
N LEU A 129 16.60 16.15 -9.35
CA LEU A 129 16.57 16.29 -7.89
C LEU A 129 16.72 17.78 -7.54
N GLU A 130 15.68 18.37 -6.97
CA GLU A 130 15.70 19.73 -6.46
C GLU A 130 15.61 19.73 -4.93
N VAL A 131 16.55 20.41 -4.29
CA VAL A 131 16.63 20.51 -2.83
C VAL A 131 16.89 21.96 -2.44
N ASN A 132 15.90 22.60 -1.79
CA ASN A 132 16.05 23.99 -1.33
C ASN A 132 16.99 24.15 -0.13
N GLY A 133 17.34 23.05 0.55
CA GLY A 133 18.29 23.01 1.65
C GLY A 133 19.61 22.38 1.23
N THR A 134 20.12 21.49 2.07
CA THR A 134 21.39 20.79 1.84
C THR A 134 21.12 19.39 1.24
N SER A 135 21.78 19.08 0.12
CA SER A 135 21.88 17.74 -0.41
C SER A 135 23.25 17.14 -0.04
N LEU A 136 23.26 16.00 0.66
CA LEU A 136 24.47 15.31 1.09
C LEU A 136 24.57 13.94 0.41
N ILE A 137 25.69 13.71 -0.26
CA ILE A 137 26.08 12.36 -0.74
C ILE A 137 27.32 11.93 0.06
N LYS A 138 27.21 10.87 0.85
CA LYS A 138 28.30 10.28 1.59
C LYS A 138 28.48 8.81 1.20
N ALA A 139 29.62 8.48 0.62
CA ALA A 139 29.95 7.14 0.15
C ALA A 139 31.46 6.89 0.26
N MET A 140 31.90 5.64 0.17
CA MET A 140 33.31 5.31 0.00
C MET A 140 33.82 5.72 -1.39
N SER A 141 32.97 5.65 -2.41
CA SER A 141 33.28 6.10 -3.76
C SER A 141 32.03 6.68 -4.41
N VAL A 142 32.18 7.74 -5.18
CA VAL A 142 31.13 8.33 -6.02
C VAL A 142 31.68 8.41 -7.44
N VAL A 143 31.02 7.75 -8.38
CA VAL A 143 31.33 7.81 -9.80
C VAL A 143 30.21 8.60 -10.50
N VAL A 144 30.56 9.63 -11.24
CA VAL A 144 29.64 10.38 -12.09
C VAL A 144 30.14 10.28 -13.52
N GLU A 145 29.37 9.66 -14.39
CA GLU A 145 29.70 9.47 -15.80
C GLU A 145 28.63 10.15 -16.65
N ALA A 146 29.02 11.07 -17.50
CA ALA A 146 28.15 11.79 -18.43
C ALA A 146 28.95 12.39 -19.58
N MET A 147 28.29 12.75 -20.67
CA MET A 147 28.91 13.51 -21.76
C MET A 147 29.39 14.89 -21.31
N ALA A 148 28.69 15.50 -20.34
CA ALA A 148 29.12 16.73 -19.69
C ALA A 148 28.72 16.73 -18.22
N ILE A 149 29.61 17.19 -17.36
CA ILE A 149 29.39 17.36 -15.91
C ILE A 149 29.66 18.81 -15.58
N THR A 150 28.71 19.49 -14.94
CA THR A 150 28.90 20.88 -14.49
C THR A 150 28.55 20.99 -13.00
N LEU A 151 29.51 21.47 -12.23
CA LEU A 151 29.30 21.89 -10.84
C LEU A 151 29.30 23.42 -10.81
N LYS A 152 28.21 24.03 -10.40
CA LYS A 152 28.03 25.49 -10.47
C LYS A 152 27.55 26.06 -9.14
N SER A 153 28.14 27.18 -8.75
CA SER A 153 27.71 27.99 -7.62
C SER A 153 27.81 29.48 -7.99
N GLY A 154 26.66 30.12 -8.17
CA GLY A 154 26.62 31.49 -8.70
C GLY A 154 27.31 31.65 -10.06
N GLY A 155 28.31 32.53 -10.14
CA GLY A 155 29.13 32.73 -11.33
C GLY A 155 30.32 31.78 -11.47
N ASN A 156 30.60 30.95 -10.44
CA ASN A 156 31.73 30.02 -10.43
C ASN A 156 31.29 28.64 -10.91
N PHE A 157 32.12 27.95 -11.67
CA PHE A 157 31.82 26.59 -12.12
C PHE A 157 33.06 25.75 -12.45
N VAL A 158 32.87 24.46 -12.43
CA VAL A 158 33.76 23.47 -13.04
C VAL A 158 32.96 22.67 -14.04
N THR A 159 33.36 22.68 -15.30
CA THR A 159 32.72 21.85 -16.35
C THR A 159 33.74 20.87 -16.91
N ILE A 160 33.36 19.62 -17.06
CA ILE A 160 34.09 18.56 -17.71
C ILE A 160 33.27 18.11 -18.92
N ASN A 161 33.84 18.15 -20.10
CA ASN A 161 33.21 17.79 -21.36
C ASN A 161 34.27 17.24 -22.34
N PRO A 162 33.90 16.77 -23.55
CA PRO A 162 34.86 16.25 -24.54
C PRO A 162 35.94 17.31 -24.96
N GLY A 163 35.70 18.56 -24.80
CA GLY A 163 36.68 19.65 -25.08
C GLY A 163 37.69 19.88 -23.96
N GLY A 164 37.52 19.24 -22.80
CA GLY A 164 38.41 19.34 -21.67
C GLY A 164 37.75 19.77 -20.37
N VAL A 165 38.55 20.24 -19.40
CA VAL A 165 38.12 20.77 -18.12
C VAL A 165 38.21 22.26 -18.08
N GLN A 166 37.10 22.94 -17.84
CA GLN A 166 37.00 24.37 -17.66
C GLN A 166 36.74 24.72 -16.21
N ILE A 167 37.55 25.59 -15.63
CA ILE A 167 37.38 26.10 -14.28
C ILE A 167 37.29 27.61 -14.33
N GLN A 168 36.17 28.17 -13.87
CA GLN A 168 35.96 29.60 -13.78
C GLN A 168 35.56 29.98 -12.34
N GLY A 169 36.20 30.96 -11.81
CA GLY A 169 35.92 31.51 -10.48
C GLY A 169 36.65 32.85 -10.27
N THR A 170 36.19 33.62 -9.30
CA THR A 170 36.85 34.86 -8.89
C THR A 170 38.28 34.59 -8.38
N MET A 171 38.47 33.43 -7.78
CA MET A 171 39.79 32.93 -7.36
C MET A 171 39.83 31.42 -7.55
N VAL A 172 40.88 30.89 -8.15
CA VAL A 172 41.11 29.45 -8.36
C VAL A 172 42.38 29.10 -7.59
N LEU A 173 42.26 28.29 -6.55
CA LEU A 173 43.35 27.80 -5.73
C LEU A 173 43.62 26.32 -6.04
N ILE A 174 44.81 26.03 -6.58
CA ILE A 174 45.24 24.68 -6.92
C ILE A 174 46.39 24.34 -5.98
N ASN A 175 46.32 23.22 -5.24
CA ASN A 175 47.32 22.74 -4.26
C ASN A 175 47.70 23.75 -3.16
N SER A 176 46.80 24.65 -2.80
CA SER A 176 47.09 25.76 -1.89
C SER A 176 46.76 25.50 -0.42
N GLY A 177 46.32 24.27 -0.09
CA GLY A 177 45.77 23.95 1.25
C GLY A 177 44.36 24.58 1.43
N GLY A 178 43.64 24.08 2.40
CA GLY A 178 42.29 24.52 2.74
C GLY A 178 41.51 23.48 3.47
N ALA A 179 40.42 23.84 4.15
CA ALA A 179 39.50 22.93 4.79
C ALA A 179 38.22 22.79 3.96
N ALA A 180 37.73 21.57 3.78
CA ALA A 180 36.43 21.34 3.18
C ALA A 180 35.34 21.88 4.10
N LEU A 181 34.24 22.39 3.52
CA LEU A 181 33.05 22.77 4.27
C LEU A 181 32.52 21.58 5.08
N SER A 182 32.24 21.79 6.35
CA SER A 182 31.59 20.79 7.18
C SER A 182 30.12 20.68 6.79
N VAL A 183 29.65 19.47 6.54
CA VAL A 183 28.25 19.19 6.23
C VAL A 183 27.55 18.66 7.49
N PRO A 184 26.34 19.18 7.83
CA PRO A 184 25.58 18.67 8.97
C PRO A 184 25.31 17.16 8.85
N ALA A 185 25.36 16.45 9.97
CA ALA A 185 25.01 15.05 9.99
C ALA A 185 23.51 14.84 9.74
N VAL A 186 23.15 13.92 8.84
CA VAL A 186 21.77 13.50 8.64
C VAL A 186 21.38 12.57 9.80
N THR A 187 20.39 12.98 10.59
CA THR A 187 19.86 12.15 11.69
C THR A 187 18.89 11.11 11.12
N LYS A 188 19.15 9.83 11.36
CA LYS A 188 18.22 8.76 10.99
C LYS A 188 17.03 8.79 11.93
N THR A 189 15.81 8.91 11.40
CA THR A 189 14.60 8.71 12.19
C THR A 189 14.37 7.21 12.37
N ALA A 190 14.25 6.75 13.62
CA ALA A 190 13.93 5.36 13.90
C ALA A 190 12.48 5.06 13.50
N LEU A 191 12.27 4.02 12.69
CA LEU A 191 10.94 3.52 12.36
C LEU A 191 10.25 3.07 13.67
N LYS A 192 9.05 3.61 13.95
CA LYS A 192 8.21 3.11 15.03
C LYS A 192 7.83 1.66 14.74
N SER A 193 8.11 0.75 15.67
CA SER A 193 7.69 -0.65 15.55
C SER A 193 6.17 -0.73 15.43
N VAL A 194 5.70 -1.45 14.44
CA VAL A 194 4.28 -1.77 14.28
C VAL A 194 3.86 -2.66 15.43
N LYS A 195 2.88 -2.23 16.23
CA LYS A 195 2.28 -3.10 17.25
C LYS A 195 1.63 -4.28 16.55
N LYS A 196 2.05 -5.49 16.92
CA LYS A 196 1.38 -6.74 16.49
C LYS A 196 -0.09 -6.64 16.90
N PRO A 197 -1.06 -6.96 16.01
CA PRO A 197 -2.47 -7.00 16.38
C PRO A 197 -2.66 -7.92 17.60
N PRO A 198 -3.60 -7.62 18.51
CA PRO A 198 -3.91 -8.50 19.62
C PRO A 198 -4.25 -9.89 19.08
N GLY A 199 -3.66 -10.91 19.70
CA GLY A 199 -3.72 -12.28 19.25
C GLY A 199 -5.17 -12.82 19.16
N HIS A 200 -5.32 -13.80 18.31
CA HIS A 200 -6.50 -14.58 17.99
C HIS A 200 -7.64 -14.51 19.02
N PHE A 201 -8.78 -13.98 18.60
CA PHE A 201 -10.04 -14.34 19.23
C PHE A 201 -10.31 -15.81 18.91
N ALA A 202 -10.07 -16.69 19.88
CA ALA A 202 -10.53 -18.08 19.80
C ALA A 202 -12.06 -18.06 19.84
N ILE A 203 -12.71 -18.31 18.70
CA ILE A 203 -14.14 -18.57 18.67
C ILE A 203 -14.34 -19.91 19.40
N LYS A 204 -14.80 -19.86 20.66
CA LYS A 204 -15.26 -21.05 21.38
C LYS A 204 -16.61 -21.47 20.77
N TYR A 205 -16.60 -22.52 19.97
CA TYR A 205 -17.84 -23.18 19.60
C TYR A 205 -18.48 -23.77 20.87
N PRO A 206 -19.78 -23.54 21.15
CA PRO A 206 -20.46 -24.30 22.19
C PRO A 206 -20.45 -25.79 21.80
N ARG A 207 -19.89 -26.62 22.65
CA ARG A 207 -19.98 -28.06 22.45
C ARG A 207 -21.46 -28.44 22.52
N SER A 208 -22.00 -28.99 21.44
CA SER A 208 -23.28 -29.69 21.47
C SER A 208 -23.19 -30.81 22.49
N SER A 209 -23.92 -30.70 23.59
CA SER A 209 -24.14 -31.82 24.51
C SER A 209 -25.00 -32.86 23.79
N GLN A 210 -24.37 -33.87 23.23
CA GLN A 210 -25.08 -35.08 22.86
C GLN A 210 -25.62 -35.73 24.19
N LYS A 211 -26.92 -35.85 24.27
CA LYS A 211 -27.61 -36.84 25.07
C LYS A 211 -28.33 -37.77 24.12
#